data_6db70107f95b4261ce6022f5b6ae86bf
#
_entry.id   6db70107f95b4261ce6022f5b6ae86bf
#
_cell.length_a   1.000
_cell.length_b   1.000
_cell.length_c   1.000
_cell.angle_alpha   90.00
_cell.angle_beta   90.00
_cell.angle_gamma   90.00
#
_symmetry.space_group_name_H-M   'P 1'
#
loop_
_entity.id
_entity.type
_entity.pdbx_description
1 polymer ?
#
loop_
_entity_poly.entity_id
_entity_poly.type
_entity_poly.pdbx_seq_one_letter_code
_entity_poly.pdbx_strand_id
1 'polypeptide(L)'
;MKDLQFDTKAIREGYRTTQEQEHSEAIFLTSSFVYDSAEQAAKRFSKEEPGNIYARFTNPTVDAFEKKLAALEGAEACVATSSGMAAIFATLMALLKSGDHIVASRNMFGTSIVLLNTIISKFDISVSFVDLSDISAWEAAINNDTKLFLLETPSNPLGQVVDLAELGKITKANNILLAVDNCVLTPALQKPLELGADIVIHSATKYIDGQGRCLAGAVLGSEAIIEQVSAFTRATGPSLSAFNAWIVLKGLDTLSLRMKAHSDNALKLATWLQSQDQVEKVHYLGLESHPDHALAKTQQSGFGGIVSFEVKGGREAAFKVINATEILSITANLGDTKTTITHPASTTHGRLTDDEKQQANITEGLIRISVGLESVDDVINDISKGL
;
A
#
# COMPACT_ATOMS: atom_id res chain seq x y z
N MET A 1 11.73 22.03 -7.83
CA MET A 1 12.43 21.30 -6.74
C MET A 1 12.88 19.88 -7.15
N LYS A 2 13.26 19.67 -8.45
CA LYS A 2 13.57 18.30 -8.95
C LYS A 2 14.78 17.61 -8.29
N ASP A 3 15.73 18.37 -7.78
CA ASP A 3 17.00 17.82 -7.27
C ASP A 3 17.09 17.67 -5.74
N LEU A 4 15.95 17.80 -5.02
CA LEU A 4 15.92 17.65 -3.57
C LEU A 4 15.91 16.18 -3.17
N GLN A 5 16.61 15.87 -2.06
CA GLN A 5 16.61 14.56 -1.44
C GLN A 5 15.23 14.20 -0.86
N PHE A 6 14.95 12.90 -0.67
CA PHE A 6 13.68 12.38 -0.21
C PHE A 6 13.14 13.10 1.04
N ASP A 7 13.95 13.21 2.09
CA ASP A 7 13.53 13.83 3.37
C ASP A 7 13.16 15.30 3.21
N THR A 8 13.87 16.04 2.35
CA THR A 8 13.53 17.43 2.05
C THR A 8 12.23 17.54 1.27
N LYS A 9 12.01 16.64 0.31
CA LYS A 9 10.73 16.54 -0.41
C LYS A 9 9.58 16.20 0.54
N ALA A 10 9.77 15.22 1.44
CA ALA A 10 8.78 14.84 2.43
C ALA A 10 8.29 16.01 3.29
N ILE A 11 9.20 16.94 3.64
CA ILE A 11 8.88 18.09 4.47
C ILE A 11 8.36 19.28 3.65
N ARG A 12 8.85 19.51 2.42
CA ARG A 12 8.66 20.77 1.70
C ARG A 12 7.72 20.69 0.50
N GLU A 13 7.54 19.52 -0.12
CA GLU A 13 6.63 19.40 -1.26
C GLU A 13 5.17 19.51 -0.84
N GLY A 14 4.34 20.04 -1.77
CA GLY A 14 2.92 20.27 -1.50
C GLY A 14 2.62 21.46 -0.60
N TYR A 15 3.63 22.01 0.11
CA TYR A 15 3.46 23.14 1.01
C TYR A 15 3.24 24.44 0.22
N ARG A 16 2.15 25.14 0.53
CA ARG A 16 1.84 26.49 0.04
C ARG A 16 1.21 27.29 1.15
N THR A 17 1.76 28.47 1.40
CA THR A 17 1.13 29.44 2.30
C THR A 17 -0.10 30.06 1.64
N THR A 18 -1.10 30.39 2.46
CA THR A 18 -2.21 31.23 2.05
C THR A 18 -1.85 32.72 2.17
N GLN A 19 -2.81 33.62 2.00
CA GLN A 19 -2.64 35.04 2.25
C GLN A 19 -2.28 35.36 3.72
N GLU A 20 -2.53 34.42 4.63
CA GLU A 20 -2.22 34.56 6.07
C GLU A 20 -0.75 34.24 6.40
N GLN A 21 0.02 33.74 5.42
CA GLN A 21 1.45 33.41 5.56
C GLN A 21 1.76 32.42 6.69
N GLU A 22 0.84 31.50 6.94
CA GLU A 22 0.99 30.45 7.97
C GLU A 22 2.19 29.53 7.65
N HIS A 23 2.85 29.03 8.71
CA HIS A 23 4.00 28.14 8.59
C HIS A 23 3.59 26.65 8.47
N SER A 24 2.44 26.27 8.97
CA SER A 24 1.88 24.92 8.82
C SER A 24 0.74 24.93 7.81
N GLU A 25 0.55 23.83 7.09
CA GLU A 25 -0.45 23.73 6.04
C GLU A 25 -1.87 23.94 6.57
N ALA A 26 -2.61 24.87 5.94
CA ALA A 26 -4.00 25.14 6.25
C ALA A 26 -4.91 23.98 5.83
N ILE A 27 -6.00 23.78 6.58
CA ILE A 27 -7.05 22.80 6.25
C ILE A 27 -8.25 23.52 5.64
N PHE A 28 -8.61 23.16 4.41
CA PHE A 28 -9.75 23.73 3.70
C PHE A 28 -10.97 22.81 3.84
N LEU A 29 -11.67 22.91 4.97
CA LEU A 29 -12.88 22.14 5.27
C LEU A 29 -14.12 22.77 4.60
N THR A 30 -14.14 22.79 3.29
CA THR A 30 -15.28 23.29 2.52
C THR A 30 -15.70 22.29 1.46
N SER A 31 -16.98 22.23 1.13
CA SER A 31 -17.51 21.44 0.01
C SER A 31 -17.48 22.17 -1.31
N SER A 32 -17.50 23.53 -1.30
CA SER A 32 -17.62 24.35 -2.50
C SER A 32 -16.80 25.63 -2.41
N PHE A 33 -16.57 26.26 -3.54
CA PHE A 33 -15.81 27.49 -3.67
C PHE A 33 -16.64 28.55 -4.38
N VAL A 34 -16.45 29.82 -4.04
CA VAL A 34 -17.13 30.97 -4.67
C VAL A 34 -16.33 31.47 -5.86
N TYR A 35 -17.01 32.20 -6.74
CA TYR A 35 -16.45 32.79 -7.95
C TYR A 35 -16.72 34.29 -7.95
N ASP A 36 -15.85 35.06 -8.61
CA ASP A 36 -16.00 36.51 -8.74
C ASP A 36 -17.12 36.88 -9.71
N SER A 37 -17.43 36.00 -10.67
CA SER A 37 -18.51 36.19 -11.65
C SER A 37 -19.03 34.87 -12.22
N ALA A 38 -20.17 34.90 -12.90
CA ALA A 38 -20.72 33.76 -13.62
C ALA A 38 -19.80 33.32 -14.80
N GLU A 39 -19.10 34.28 -15.44
CA GLU A 39 -18.15 34.02 -16.49
C GLU A 39 -16.92 33.26 -15.95
N GLN A 40 -16.42 33.62 -14.79
CA GLN A 40 -15.34 32.87 -14.11
C GLN A 40 -15.78 31.46 -13.77
N ALA A 41 -16.98 31.31 -13.22
CA ALA A 41 -17.54 29.99 -12.94
C ALA A 41 -17.56 29.12 -14.21
N ALA A 42 -18.09 29.65 -15.31
CA ALA A 42 -18.15 28.95 -16.59
C ALA A 42 -16.75 28.51 -17.08
N LYS A 43 -15.75 29.40 -17.03
CA LYS A 43 -14.37 29.10 -17.43
C LYS A 43 -13.72 28.02 -16.57
N ARG A 44 -13.99 27.98 -15.25
CA ARG A 44 -13.45 26.94 -14.39
C ARG A 44 -14.10 25.59 -14.66
N PHE A 45 -15.40 25.55 -14.94
CA PHE A 45 -16.11 24.33 -15.30
C PHE A 45 -15.68 23.78 -16.67
N SER A 46 -15.36 24.67 -17.65
CA SER A 46 -14.83 24.29 -18.96
C SER A 46 -13.32 23.99 -18.98
N LYS A 47 -12.64 24.13 -17.83
CA LYS A 47 -11.16 24.02 -17.67
C LYS A 47 -10.35 25.09 -18.42
N GLU A 48 -10.97 26.18 -18.87
CA GLU A 48 -10.30 27.33 -19.49
C GLU A 48 -9.52 28.16 -18.45
N GLU A 49 -9.99 28.18 -17.21
CA GLU A 49 -9.31 28.81 -16.08
C GLU A 49 -9.05 27.80 -14.97
N PRO A 50 -7.80 27.70 -14.45
CA PRO A 50 -7.51 26.85 -13.32
C PRO A 50 -8.15 27.35 -12.03
N GLY A 51 -8.57 26.45 -11.15
CA GLY A 51 -9.11 26.83 -9.83
C GLY A 51 -9.99 25.76 -9.22
N ASN A 52 -10.39 26.01 -7.99
CA ASN A 52 -11.26 25.09 -7.24
C ASN A 52 -12.72 25.29 -7.64
N ILE A 53 -13.46 24.20 -7.73
CA ILE A 53 -14.88 24.18 -8.12
C ILE A 53 -15.71 23.60 -7.00
N TYR A 54 -15.45 22.36 -6.63
CA TYR A 54 -16.15 21.57 -5.65
C TYR A 54 -15.19 20.55 -5.03
N ALA A 55 -15.23 20.36 -3.71
CA ALA A 55 -14.20 19.63 -2.98
C ALA A 55 -14.00 18.15 -3.45
N ARG A 56 -15.05 17.52 -4.02
CA ARG A 56 -14.92 16.21 -4.65
C ARG A 56 -14.05 16.22 -5.92
N PHE A 57 -13.91 17.38 -6.57
CA PHE A 57 -13.10 17.57 -7.78
C PHE A 57 -11.70 18.09 -7.46
N THR A 58 -11.64 19.12 -6.63
CA THR A 58 -10.41 19.82 -6.24
C THR A 58 -10.55 20.38 -4.83
N ASN A 59 -9.55 20.14 -4.01
CA ASN A 59 -9.45 20.76 -2.67
C ASN A 59 -7.97 21.04 -2.37
N PRO A 60 -7.60 22.25 -1.91
CA PRO A 60 -6.19 22.60 -1.70
C PRO A 60 -5.44 21.69 -0.74
N THR A 61 -6.11 21.15 0.29
CA THR A 61 -5.49 20.23 1.25
C THR A 61 -5.26 18.86 0.62
N VAL A 62 -6.20 18.37 -0.18
CA VAL A 62 -6.05 17.10 -0.93
C VAL A 62 -4.94 17.23 -1.97
N ASP A 63 -4.92 18.33 -2.75
CA ASP A 63 -3.88 18.65 -3.74
C ASP A 63 -2.47 18.69 -3.11
N ALA A 64 -2.35 19.22 -1.90
CA ALA A 64 -1.06 19.24 -1.18
C ALA A 64 -0.56 17.82 -0.87
N PHE A 65 -1.44 16.93 -0.41
CA PHE A 65 -1.12 15.52 -0.18
C PHE A 65 -0.75 14.80 -1.49
N GLU A 66 -1.56 14.98 -2.54
CA GLU A 66 -1.33 14.36 -3.84
C GLU A 66 0.04 14.76 -4.43
N LYS A 67 0.39 16.05 -4.40
CA LYS A 67 1.67 16.57 -4.88
C LYS A 67 2.86 16.04 -4.08
N LYS A 68 2.74 16.03 -2.75
CA LYS A 68 3.80 15.51 -1.88
C LYS A 68 4.04 14.02 -2.13
N LEU A 69 2.99 13.22 -2.18
CA LEU A 69 3.12 11.78 -2.40
C LEU A 69 3.65 11.47 -3.80
N ALA A 70 3.18 12.18 -4.84
CA ALA A 70 3.72 12.06 -6.21
C ALA A 70 5.23 12.36 -6.26
N ALA A 71 5.68 13.44 -5.60
CA ALA A 71 7.09 13.80 -5.56
C ALA A 71 7.95 12.77 -4.81
N LEU A 72 7.42 12.12 -3.78
CA LEU A 72 8.12 11.07 -3.03
C LEU A 72 8.21 9.76 -3.82
N GLU A 73 7.14 9.36 -4.51
CA GLU A 73 7.10 8.15 -5.33
C GLU A 73 7.86 8.32 -6.68
N GLY A 74 8.09 9.57 -7.11
CA GLY A 74 8.66 9.87 -8.42
C GLY A 74 7.62 9.82 -9.55
N ALA A 75 6.33 9.94 -9.22
CA ALA A 75 5.24 9.96 -10.17
C ALA A 75 5.02 11.35 -10.78
N GLU A 76 4.44 11.40 -11.98
CA GLU A 76 4.01 12.65 -12.63
C GLU A 76 2.76 13.22 -11.95
N ALA A 77 1.83 12.34 -11.52
CA ALA A 77 0.57 12.74 -10.89
C ALA A 77 0.11 11.70 -9.84
N CYS A 78 -0.80 12.16 -8.98
CA CYS A 78 -1.45 11.36 -7.95
C CYS A 78 -2.93 11.73 -7.87
N VAL A 79 -3.79 10.77 -7.59
CA VAL A 79 -5.18 10.99 -7.17
C VAL A 79 -5.45 10.29 -5.84
N ALA A 80 -5.94 11.06 -4.86
CA ALA A 80 -6.28 10.57 -3.54
C ALA A 80 -7.69 9.98 -3.51
N THR A 81 -7.85 8.89 -2.76
CA THR A 81 -9.12 8.18 -2.60
C THR A 81 -9.46 7.95 -1.12
N SER A 82 -10.71 7.61 -0.83
CA SER A 82 -11.20 7.39 0.53
C SER A 82 -10.59 6.19 1.26
N SER A 83 -9.95 5.26 0.53
CA SER A 83 -9.27 4.08 1.08
C SER A 83 -8.39 3.42 0.02
N GLY A 84 -7.48 2.51 0.44
CA GLY A 84 -6.70 1.68 -0.50
C GLY A 84 -7.58 0.81 -1.40
N MET A 85 -8.67 0.25 -0.88
CA MET A 85 -9.62 -0.53 -1.70
C MET A 85 -10.34 0.34 -2.73
N ALA A 86 -10.65 1.60 -2.40
CA ALA A 86 -11.18 2.57 -3.36
C ALA A 86 -10.15 2.91 -4.44
N ALA A 87 -8.87 2.98 -4.09
CA ALA A 87 -7.77 3.17 -5.05
C ALA A 87 -7.66 2.00 -6.04
N ILE A 88 -7.65 0.75 -5.54
CA ILE A 88 -7.63 -0.45 -6.39
C ILE A 88 -8.85 -0.47 -7.31
N PHE A 89 -10.06 -0.30 -6.76
CA PHE A 89 -11.30 -0.34 -7.55
C PHE A 89 -11.34 0.77 -8.61
N ALA A 90 -10.96 1.99 -8.25
CA ALA A 90 -10.90 3.11 -9.20
C ALA A 90 -9.89 2.87 -10.33
N THR A 91 -8.72 2.30 -10.02
CA THR A 91 -7.72 1.92 -11.03
C THR A 91 -8.30 0.92 -12.03
N LEU A 92 -8.92 -0.16 -11.55
CA LEU A 92 -9.47 -1.20 -12.41
C LEU A 92 -10.59 -0.66 -13.28
N MET A 93 -11.57 0.04 -12.69
CA MET A 93 -12.75 0.51 -13.41
C MET A 93 -12.51 1.73 -14.31
N ALA A 94 -11.44 2.49 -14.07
CA ALA A 94 -11.06 3.60 -14.94
C ALA A 94 -10.30 3.14 -16.20
N LEU A 95 -9.53 2.05 -16.09
CA LEU A 95 -8.59 1.63 -17.11
C LEU A 95 -9.04 0.39 -17.90
N LEU A 96 -10.00 -0.36 -17.37
CA LEU A 96 -10.49 -1.61 -17.99
C LEU A 96 -11.95 -1.49 -18.42
N LYS A 97 -12.33 -2.30 -19.40
CA LYS A 97 -13.67 -2.43 -19.92
C LYS A 97 -14.11 -3.90 -20.01
N SER A 98 -15.38 -4.13 -20.27
CA SER A 98 -15.93 -5.48 -20.55
C SER A 98 -15.11 -6.20 -21.62
N GLY A 99 -14.77 -7.47 -21.37
CA GLY A 99 -13.94 -8.33 -22.20
C GLY A 99 -12.45 -8.26 -21.89
N ASP A 100 -11.97 -7.31 -21.07
CA ASP A 100 -10.57 -7.23 -20.69
C ASP A 100 -10.20 -8.33 -19.67
N HIS A 101 -8.89 -8.62 -19.59
CA HIS A 101 -8.32 -9.63 -18.72
C HIS A 101 -7.23 -9.03 -17.81
N ILE A 102 -7.21 -9.48 -16.56
CA ILE A 102 -6.21 -9.15 -15.54
C ILE A 102 -5.40 -10.40 -15.20
N VAL A 103 -4.06 -10.29 -15.13
CA VAL A 103 -3.24 -11.25 -14.40
C VAL A 103 -2.93 -10.66 -13.02
N ALA A 104 -3.25 -11.39 -11.97
CA ALA A 104 -3.10 -10.90 -10.60
C ALA A 104 -2.32 -11.90 -9.73
N SER A 105 -1.54 -11.38 -8.79
CA SER A 105 -0.92 -12.23 -7.77
C SER A 105 -1.99 -12.83 -6.85
N ARG A 106 -1.88 -14.14 -6.54
CA ARG A 106 -2.68 -14.77 -5.49
C ARG A 106 -2.23 -14.39 -4.07
N ASN A 107 -1.05 -13.79 -3.94
CA ASN A 107 -0.44 -13.41 -2.66
C ASN A 107 -0.74 -11.96 -2.25
N MET A 108 -1.86 -11.40 -2.72
CA MET A 108 -2.36 -10.08 -2.34
C MET A 108 -3.25 -10.15 -1.09
N PHE A 109 -3.55 -8.97 -0.54
CA PHE A 109 -4.52 -8.84 0.54
C PHE A 109 -5.86 -9.53 0.19
N GLY A 110 -6.37 -10.37 1.10
CA GLY A 110 -7.53 -11.23 0.83
C GLY A 110 -8.78 -10.49 0.31
N THR A 111 -9.03 -9.24 0.75
CA THR A 111 -10.15 -8.45 0.23
C THR A 111 -9.93 -8.02 -1.23
N SER A 112 -8.70 -7.85 -1.68
CA SER A 112 -8.40 -7.58 -3.11
C SER A 112 -8.74 -8.80 -3.98
N ILE A 113 -8.45 -10.00 -3.49
CA ILE A 113 -8.84 -11.26 -4.16
C ILE A 113 -10.38 -11.37 -4.24
N VAL A 114 -11.08 -11.09 -3.13
CA VAL A 114 -12.55 -11.07 -3.11
C VAL A 114 -13.11 -10.03 -4.08
N LEU A 115 -12.51 -8.82 -4.14
CA LEU A 115 -12.91 -7.78 -5.10
C LEU A 115 -12.82 -8.29 -6.55
N LEU A 116 -11.70 -8.90 -6.91
CA LEU A 116 -11.47 -9.44 -8.26
C LEU A 116 -12.45 -10.56 -8.59
N ASN A 117 -12.61 -11.53 -7.70
CA ASN A 117 -13.47 -12.70 -7.92
C ASN A 117 -14.97 -12.40 -7.93
N THR A 118 -15.44 -11.45 -7.09
CA THR A 118 -16.88 -11.30 -6.84
C THR A 118 -17.49 -10.01 -7.35
N ILE A 119 -16.67 -8.98 -7.55
CA ILE A 119 -17.16 -7.66 -7.98
C ILE A 119 -16.73 -7.38 -9.43
N ILE A 120 -15.43 -7.46 -9.71
CA ILE A 120 -14.87 -7.18 -11.04
C ILE A 120 -15.42 -8.15 -12.09
N SER A 121 -15.58 -9.42 -11.74
CA SER A 121 -16.19 -10.43 -12.62
C SER A 121 -17.61 -10.08 -13.09
N LYS A 122 -18.36 -9.26 -12.33
CA LYS A 122 -19.71 -8.81 -12.74
C LYS A 122 -19.68 -7.81 -13.90
N PHE A 123 -18.53 -7.23 -14.19
CA PHE A 123 -18.31 -6.28 -15.28
C PHE A 123 -17.72 -6.97 -16.52
N ASP A 124 -17.78 -8.32 -16.57
CA ASP A 124 -17.23 -9.11 -17.67
C ASP A 124 -15.72 -8.89 -17.88
N ILE A 125 -14.99 -8.68 -16.77
CA ILE A 125 -13.54 -8.61 -16.73
C ILE A 125 -13.04 -9.91 -16.10
N SER A 126 -12.22 -10.65 -16.84
CA SER A 126 -11.67 -11.94 -16.41
C SER A 126 -10.37 -11.77 -15.63
N VAL A 127 -10.07 -12.72 -14.74
CA VAL A 127 -8.86 -12.67 -13.88
C VAL A 127 -8.18 -14.03 -13.87
N SER A 128 -6.87 -14.05 -14.12
CA SER A 128 -6.00 -15.21 -13.88
C SER A 128 -5.10 -14.93 -12.68
N PHE A 129 -5.14 -15.84 -11.68
CA PHE A 129 -4.28 -15.71 -10.50
C PHE A 129 -3.02 -16.58 -10.67
N VAL A 130 -1.87 -15.96 -10.41
CA VAL A 130 -0.55 -16.60 -10.49
C VAL A 130 0.20 -16.49 -9.16
N ASP A 131 1.21 -17.31 -8.94
CA ASP A 131 2.13 -17.14 -7.82
C ASP A 131 2.97 -15.88 -8.03
N LEU A 132 3.17 -15.09 -6.95
CA LEU A 132 3.86 -13.81 -7.03
C LEU A 132 5.29 -13.99 -7.57
N SER A 133 6.02 -14.99 -7.09
CA SER A 133 7.45 -15.20 -7.37
C SER A 133 7.73 -15.95 -8.69
N ASP A 134 6.72 -16.54 -9.32
CA ASP A 134 6.89 -17.30 -10.55
C ASP A 134 6.69 -16.42 -11.80
N ILE A 135 7.78 -15.81 -12.26
CA ILE A 135 7.79 -14.97 -13.48
C ILE A 135 7.24 -15.72 -14.70
N SER A 136 7.52 -17.02 -14.81
CA SER A 136 7.05 -17.82 -15.95
C SER A 136 5.53 -18.00 -15.95
N ALA A 137 4.92 -18.08 -14.76
CA ALA A 137 3.47 -18.13 -14.62
C ALA A 137 2.81 -16.80 -15.03
N TRP A 138 3.43 -15.66 -14.73
CA TRP A 138 2.95 -14.35 -15.18
C TRP A 138 2.91 -14.27 -16.71
N GLU A 139 4.00 -14.68 -17.38
CA GLU A 139 4.09 -14.66 -18.84
C GLU A 139 3.11 -15.66 -19.49
N ALA A 140 3.01 -16.87 -18.96
CA ALA A 140 2.12 -17.91 -19.46
C ALA A 140 0.63 -17.56 -19.31
N ALA A 141 0.25 -16.70 -18.37
CA ALA A 141 -1.13 -16.25 -18.15
C ALA A 141 -1.57 -15.15 -19.12
N ILE A 142 -0.66 -14.57 -19.92
CA ILE A 142 -0.99 -13.54 -20.91
C ILE A 142 -1.86 -14.12 -22.02
N ASN A 143 -2.92 -13.42 -22.36
CA ASN A 143 -3.77 -13.67 -23.53
C ASN A 143 -4.03 -12.35 -24.29
N ASN A 144 -4.76 -12.42 -25.40
CA ASN A 144 -5.03 -11.26 -26.28
C ASN A 144 -5.78 -10.11 -25.58
N ASP A 145 -6.54 -10.44 -24.53
CA ASP A 145 -7.40 -9.51 -23.79
C ASP A 145 -6.69 -8.98 -22.53
N THR A 146 -5.47 -9.43 -22.21
CA THR A 146 -4.72 -9.00 -21.03
C THR A 146 -4.34 -7.53 -21.15
N LYS A 147 -4.76 -6.71 -20.16
CA LYS A 147 -4.50 -5.26 -20.11
C LYS A 147 -3.75 -4.83 -18.87
N LEU A 148 -3.81 -5.62 -17.80
CA LEU A 148 -3.26 -5.22 -16.51
C LEU A 148 -2.63 -6.41 -15.78
N PHE A 149 -1.44 -6.20 -15.23
CA PHE A 149 -0.86 -6.99 -14.15
C PHE A 149 -1.09 -6.26 -12.83
N LEU A 150 -1.60 -6.96 -11.83
CA LEU A 150 -1.88 -6.41 -10.49
C LEU A 150 -1.22 -7.25 -9.41
N LEU A 151 -0.40 -6.63 -8.58
CA LEU A 151 0.29 -7.31 -7.48
C LEU A 151 0.52 -6.41 -6.27
N GLU A 152 0.75 -7.05 -5.13
CA GLU A 152 1.26 -6.45 -3.89
C GLU A 152 2.66 -7.02 -3.63
N THR A 153 3.66 -6.16 -3.45
CA THR A 153 5.03 -6.61 -3.16
C THR A 153 5.76 -5.61 -2.27
N PRO A 154 6.35 -6.09 -1.13
CA PRO A 154 6.29 -7.45 -0.60
C PRO A 154 4.88 -7.90 -0.23
N SER A 155 4.61 -9.20 -0.35
CA SER A 155 3.30 -9.77 0.00
C SER A 155 3.06 -9.75 1.52
N ASN A 156 1.82 -9.57 1.92
CA ASN A 156 1.37 -9.70 3.31
C ASN A 156 0.61 -11.04 3.47
N PRO A 157 1.04 -11.98 4.36
CA PRO A 157 1.94 -11.73 5.48
C PRO A 157 3.38 -12.25 5.32
N LEU A 158 3.73 -12.94 4.24
CA LEU A 158 4.96 -13.73 4.16
C LEU A 158 6.19 -12.98 3.61
N GLY A 159 6.01 -11.75 3.12
CA GLY A 159 7.10 -10.94 2.62
C GLY A 159 7.70 -11.43 1.30
N GLN A 160 6.97 -12.20 0.49
CA GLN A 160 7.46 -12.63 -0.81
C GLN A 160 7.61 -11.43 -1.74
N VAL A 161 8.60 -11.45 -2.60
CA VAL A 161 8.83 -10.42 -3.62
C VAL A 161 8.95 -11.04 -5.01
N VAL A 162 8.79 -10.20 -6.02
CA VAL A 162 9.00 -10.53 -7.43
C VAL A 162 9.97 -9.52 -8.03
N ASP A 163 10.72 -9.92 -9.04
CA ASP A 163 11.54 -8.99 -9.81
C ASP A 163 10.66 -8.05 -10.64
N LEU A 164 10.47 -6.82 -10.10
CA LEU A 164 9.64 -5.79 -10.72
C LEU A 164 10.21 -5.34 -12.07
N ALA A 165 11.54 -5.29 -12.20
CA ALA A 165 12.17 -4.89 -13.46
C ALA A 165 11.94 -5.92 -14.56
N GLU A 166 11.93 -7.21 -14.22
CA GLU A 166 11.62 -8.27 -15.17
C GLU A 166 10.13 -8.26 -15.56
N LEU A 167 9.21 -8.13 -14.58
CA LEU A 167 7.78 -7.97 -14.89
C LEU A 167 7.52 -6.72 -15.76
N GLY A 168 8.19 -5.61 -15.47
CA GLY A 168 8.08 -4.39 -16.28
C GLY A 168 8.53 -4.57 -17.73
N LYS A 169 9.55 -5.41 -18.00
CA LYS A 169 9.94 -5.77 -19.37
C LYS A 169 8.85 -6.58 -20.07
N ILE A 170 8.31 -7.59 -19.39
CA ILE A 170 7.25 -8.46 -19.94
C ILE A 170 6.00 -7.63 -20.26
N THR A 171 5.52 -6.82 -19.32
CA THR A 171 4.31 -6.00 -19.51
C THR A 171 4.49 -4.99 -20.63
N LYS A 172 5.64 -4.31 -20.69
CA LYS A 172 5.96 -3.35 -21.75
C LYS A 172 6.03 -4.01 -23.15
N ALA A 173 6.61 -5.19 -23.25
CA ALA A 173 6.68 -5.94 -24.52
C ALA A 173 5.30 -6.34 -25.06
N ASN A 174 4.30 -6.47 -24.17
CA ASN A 174 2.95 -6.91 -24.50
C ASN A 174 1.90 -5.77 -24.45
N ASN A 175 2.31 -4.51 -24.23
CA ASN A 175 1.40 -3.35 -24.02
C ASN A 175 0.41 -3.58 -22.88
N ILE A 176 0.85 -4.16 -21.78
CA ILE A 176 0.10 -4.41 -20.56
C ILE A 176 0.56 -3.38 -19.51
N LEU A 177 -0.35 -2.87 -18.69
CA LEU A 177 -0.02 -2.00 -17.56
C LEU A 177 0.42 -2.83 -16.35
N LEU A 178 1.45 -2.36 -15.64
CA LEU A 178 1.90 -2.96 -14.39
C LEU A 178 1.47 -2.08 -13.20
N ALA A 179 0.53 -2.57 -12.39
CA ALA A 179 0.05 -1.91 -11.18
C ALA A 179 0.57 -2.62 -9.93
N VAL A 180 1.23 -1.86 -9.07
CA VAL A 180 1.87 -2.37 -7.84
C VAL A 180 1.26 -1.70 -6.62
N ASP A 181 0.68 -2.49 -5.71
CA ASP A 181 0.34 -2.03 -4.35
C ASP A 181 1.63 -2.00 -3.50
N ASN A 182 2.07 -0.77 -3.17
CA ASN A 182 3.30 -0.50 -2.42
C ASN A 182 3.02 -0.08 -0.97
N CYS A 183 1.90 -0.52 -0.39
CA CYS A 183 1.48 -0.03 0.93
C CYS A 183 2.39 -0.48 2.08
N VAL A 184 3.11 -1.60 1.94
CA VAL A 184 3.98 -2.17 2.98
C VAL A 184 5.30 -1.41 3.08
N LEU A 185 5.93 -1.07 1.97
CA LEU A 185 7.25 -0.41 1.96
C LEU A 185 7.19 1.10 1.79
N THR A 186 6.13 1.62 1.21
CA THR A 186 5.97 3.04 0.92
C THR A 186 7.10 3.59 0.01
N PRO A 187 7.02 4.82 -0.51
CA PRO A 187 8.12 5.39 -1.30
C PRO A 187 9.42 5.59 -0.52
N ALA A 188 9.40 5.44 0.81
CA ALA A 188 10.60 5.53 1.62
C ALA A 188 11.55 4.33 1.45
N LEU A 189 11.01 3.14 1.15
CA LEU A 189 11.81 1.92 1.05
C LEU A 189 11.76 1.25 -0.32
N GLN A 190 10.73 1.49 -1.13
CA GLN A 190 10.59 0.94 -2.48
C GLN A 190 9.90 1.94 -3.40
N LYS A 191 10.36 2.04 -4.65
CA LYS A 191 9.79 2.90 -5.68
C LYS A 191 9.50 2.10 -6.95
N PRO A 192 8.32 1.49 -7.04
CA PRO A 192 7.98 0.62 -8.15
C PRO A 192 8.04 1.28 -9.53
N LEU A 193 7.76 2.58 -9.64
CA LEU A 193 7.87 3.31 -10.93
C LEU A 193 9.31 3.30 -11.48
N GLU A 194 10.32 3.43 -10.61
CA GLU A 194 11.72 3.36 -11.00
C GLU A 194 12.14 1.95 -11.44
N LEU A 195 11.33 0.93 -11.07
CA LEU A 195 11.54 -0.49 -11.36
C LEU A 195 10.66 -1.01 -12.52
N GLY A 196 9.93 -0.12 -13.20
CA GLY A 196 9.18 -0.47 -14.41
C GLY A 196 7.66 -0.61 -14.23
N ALA A 197 7.12 -0.32 -13.05
CA ALA A 197 5.68 -0.21 -12.87
C ALA A 197 5.13 1.05 -13.58
N ASP A 198 3.89 0.98 -14.05
CA ASP A 198 3.16 2.11 -14.63
C ASP A 198 2.28 2.81 -13.60
N ILE A 199 1.81 2.04 -12.61
CA ILE A 199 0.86 2.48 -11.60
C ILE A 199 1.34 2.01 -10.23
N VAL A 200 1.33 2.94 -9.26
CA VAL A 200 1.52 2.60 -7.85
C VAL A 200 0.24 2.89 -7.09
N ILE A 201 -0.15 1.96 -6.24
CA ILE A 201 -1.31 2.06 -5.37
C ILE A 201 -0.84 2.09 -3.92
N HIS A 202 -1.47 2.93 -3.10
CA HIS A 202 -1.24 2.97 -1.66
C HIS A 202 -2.55 2.87 -0.87
N SER A 203 -2.53 2.03 0.15
CA SER A 203 -3.38 2.23 1.31
C SER A 203 -2.68 3.20 2.25
N ALA A 204 -2.95 4.51 2.09
CA ALA A 204 -2.36 5.54 2.94
C ALA A 204 -2.81 5.44 4.42
N THR A 205 -3.81 4.63 4.71
CA THR A 205 -4.25 4.19 6.04
C THR A 205 -3.12 3.55 6.87
N LYS A 206 -2.13 2.94 6.20
CA LYS A 206 -1.06 2.13 6.80
C LYS A 206 0.12 3.03 7.19
N TYR A 207 1.31 2.70 6.77
CA TYR A 207 2.53 3.44 7.13
C TYR A 207 2.56 4.92 6.72
N ILE A 208 1.77 5.34 5.71
CA ILE A 208 1.70 6.77 5.33
C ILE A 208 1.06 7.58 6.46
N ASP A 209 -0.11 7.17 6.97
CA ASP A 209 -0.67 7.73 8.21
C ASP A 209 0.23 7.41 9.41
N GLY A 210 0.57 6.15 9.59
CA GLY A 210 1.51 5.62 10.56
C GLY A 210 1.04 5.66 12.01
N GLN A 211 -0.19 6.06 12.31
CA GLN A 211 -0.71 6.19 13.67
C GLN A 211 -2.16 5.68 13.82
N GLY A 212 -2.71 5.00 12.83
CA GLY A 212 -4.04 4.42 12.87
C GLY A 212 -5.19 5.42 13.00
N ARG A 213 -5.03 6.66 12.47
CA ARG A 213 -5.95 7.78 12.68
C ARG A 213 -7.07 7.89 11.65
N CYS A 214 -6.82 7.47 10.42
CA CYS A 214 -7.78 7.65 9.33
C CYS A 214 -7.67 6.61 8.22
N LEU A 215 -8.72 6.53 7.40
CA LEU A 215 -8.69 5.81 6.13
C LEU A 215 -8.28 6.76 5.01
N ALA A 216 -7.38 6.32 4.15
CA ALA A 216 -6.99 7.02 2.94
C ALA A 216 -6.39 6.04 1.92
N GLY A 217 -6.40 6.41 0.65
CA GLY A 217 -5.74 5.69 -0.43
C GLY A 217 -5.22 6.66 -1.47
N ALA A 218 -4.38 6.17 -2.38
CA ALA A 218 -3.87 6.94 -3.49
C ALA A 218 -3.52 6.05 -4.68
N VAL A 219 -3.62 6.61 -5.88
CA VAL A 219 -3.13 6.03 -7.13
C VAL A 219 -2.16 7.01 -7.76
N LEU A 220 -1.01 6.52 -8.19
CA LEU A 220 0.07 7.33 -8.78
C LEU A 220 0.54 6.73 -10.09
N GLY A 221 1.00 7.57 -11.00
CA GLY A 221 1.51 7.16 -12.31
C GLY A 221 1.75 8.35 -13.21
N SER A 222 1.70 8.12 -14.54
CA SER A 222 1.75 9.20 -15.51
C SER A 222 0.50 10.08 -15.48
N GLU A 223 0.61 11.34 -15.90
CA GLU A 223 -0.55 12.26 -16.01
C GLU A 223 -1.70 11.64 -16.80
N ALA A 224 -1.39 10.97 -17.92
CA ALA A 224 -2.39 10.35 -18.78
C ALA A 224 -3.20 9.22 -18.10
N ILE A 225 -2.57 8.42 -17.26
CA ILE A 225 -3.22 7.36 -16.47
C ILE A 225 -4.04 8.00 -15.35
N ILE A 226 -3.45 8.94 -14.62
CA ILE A 226 -4.09 9.56 -13.47
C ILE A 226 -5.27 10.44 -13.86
N GLU A 227 -5.28 11.05 -15.04
CA GLU A 227 -6.45 11.78 -15.53
C GLU A 227 -7.68 10.86 -15.70
N GLN A 228 -7.49 9.62 -16.21
CA GLN A 228 -8.58 8.64 -16.34
C GLN A 228 -9.09 8.21 -14.97
N VAL A 229 -8.18 7.86 -14.03
CA VAL A 229 -8.56 7.47 -12.66
C VAL A 229 -9.25 8.63 -11.93
N SER A 230 -8.75 9.85 -12.11
CA SER A 230 -9.35 11.07 -11.54
C SER A 230 -10.75 11.35 -12.11
N ALA A 231 -10.96 11.15 -13.42
CA ALA A 231 -12.27 11.29 -14.04
C ALA A 231 -13.27 10.28 -13.45
N PHE A 232 -12.84 9.04 -13.25
CA PHE A 232 -13.66 8.00 -12.61
C PHE A 232 -14.01 8.37 -11.15
N THR A 233 -13.01 8.78 -10.34
CA THR A 233 -13.23 9.14 -8.93
C THR A 233 -14.15 10.36 -8.78
N ARG A 234 -14.04 11.35 -9.67
CA ARG A 234 -14.95 12.51 -9.71
C ARG A 234 -16.39 12.11 -10.01
N ALA A 235 -16.59 11.14 -10.91
CA ALA A 235 -17.92 10.68 -11.31
C ALA A 235 -18.56 9.79 -10.22
N THR A 236 -17.78 8.90 -9.59
CA THR A 236 -18.27 7.86 -8.68
C THR A 236 -18.19 8.21 -7.20
N GLY A 237 -17.33 9.18 -6.81
CA GLY A 237 -17.35 9.79 -5.50
C GLY A 237 -16.45 9.19 -4.40
N PRO A 238 -15.50 8.27 -4.62
CA PRO A 238 -14.63 7.74 -3.58
C PRO A 238 -13.46 8.71 -3.23
N SER A 239 -13.79 10.00 -3.08
CA SER A 239 -12.84 11.07 -2.81
C SER A 239 -12.38 11.08 -1.35
N LEU A 240 -11.15 11.54 -1.12
CA LEU A 240 -10.59 11.74 0.21
C LEU A 240 -11.13 13.03 0.83
N SER A 241 -11.48 13.02 2.12
CA SER A 241 -11.85 14.22 2.84
C SER A 241 -10.63 15.11 3.10
N ALA A 242 -10.80 16.43 3.14
CA ALA A 242 -9.74 17.38 3.44
C ALA A 242 -9.09 17.14 4.82
N PHE A 243 -9.87 16.72 5.80
CA PHE A 243 -9.35 16.41 7.15
C PHE A 243 -8.42 15.19 7.11
N ASN A 244 -8.85 14.08 6.48
CA ASN A 244 -8.01 12.91 6.35
C ASN A 244 -6.78 13.20 5.47
N ALA A 245 -6.93 14.01 4.41
CA ALA A 245 -5.82 14.43 3.57
C ALA A 245 -4.74 15.18 4.38
N TRP A 246 -5.16 16.07 5.28
CA TRP A 246 -4.23 16.76 6.17
C TRP A 246 -3.50 15.82 7.12
N ILE A 247 -4.20 14.81 7.68
CA ILE A 247 -3.60 13.81 8.56
C ILE A 247 -2.51 13.03 7.81
N VAL A 248 -2.82 12.48 6.63
CA VAL A 248 -1.84 11.69 5.85
C VAL A 248 -0.73 12.58 5.27
N LEU A 249 -1.01 13.83 4.94
CA LEU A 249 -0.01 14.82 4.54
C LEU A 249 1.03 15.01 5.64
N LYS A 250 0.59 15.19 6.91
CA LYS A 250 1.49 15.30 8.08
C LYS A 250 2.20 13.97 8.39
N GLY A 251 1.58 12.85 8.08
CA GLY A 251 2.22 11.53 8.18
C GLY A 251 3.43 11.39 7.25
N LEU A 252 3.39 11.98 6.07
CA LEU A 252 4.51 11.96 5.10
C LEU A 252 5.76 12.69 5.62
N ASP A 253 5.61 13.74 6.42
CA ASP A 253 6.73 14.57 6.92
C ASP A 253 7.78 13.72 7.68
N THR A 254 7.37 12.65 8.33
CA THR A 254 8.23 11.77 9.15
C THR A 254 8.32 10.34 8.60
N LEU A 255 7.88 10.11 7.37
CA LEU A 255 7.76 8.76 6.82
C LEU A 255 9.09 8.00 6.81
N SER A 256 10.16 8.61 6.30
CA SER A 256 11.48 8.00 6.21
C SER A 256 12.03 7.59 7.59
N LEU A 257 11.91 8.48 8.57
CA LEU A 257 12.33 8.21 9.96
C LEU A 257 11.59 7.01 10.55
N ARG A 258 10.27 6.96 10.35
CA ARG A 258 9.44 5.86 10.87
C ARG A 258 9.76 4.55 10.15
N MET A 259 9.83 4.55 8.82
CA MET A 259 10.10 3.33 8.05
C MET A 259 11.47 2.74 8.38
N LYS A 260 12.49 3.59 8.61
CA LYS A 260 13.79 3.12 9.09
C LYS A 260 13.67 2.46 10.46
N ALA A 261 13.02 3.10 11.42
CA ALA A 261 12.87 2.57 12.78
C ALA A 261 12.04 1.26 12.79
N HIS A 262 10.95 1.18 11.99
CA HIS A 262 10.19 -0.05 11.81
C HIS A 262 11.08 -1.20 11.27
N SER A 263 11.91 -0.93 10.26
CA SER A 263 12.80 -1.94 9.69
C SER A 263 13.88 -2.40 10.68
N ASP A 264 14.49 -1.46 11.41
CA ASP A 264 15.51 -1.77 12.40
C ASP A 264 14.94 -2.63 13.56
N ASN A 265 13.76 -2.29 14.07
CA ASN A 265 13.07 -3.04 15.11
C ASN A 265 12.64 -4.43 14.60
N ALA A 266 12.10 -4.50 13.38
CA ALA A 266 11.67 -5.75 12.77
C ALA A 266 12.84 -6.72 12.56
N LEU A 267 14.01 -6.24 12.16
CA LEU A 267 15.20 -7.08 12.01
C LEU A 267 15.66 -7.67 13.36
N LYS A 268 15.67 -6.87 14.42
CA LYS A 268 16.03 -7.34 15.77
C LYS A 268 15.04 -8.38 16.26
N LEU A 269 13.73 -8.13 16.12
CA LEU A 269 12.69 -9.08 16.50
C LEU A 269 12.82 -10.39 15.71
N ALA A 270 12.95 -10.31 14.38
CA ALA A 270 13.06 -11.48 13.52
C ALA A 270 14.30 -12.34 13.84
N THR A 271 15.45 -11.67 14.11
CA THR A 271 16.68 -12.36 14.54
C THR A 271 16.49 -13.09 15.87
N TRP A 272 15.84 -12.46 16.84
CA TRP A 272 15.53 -13.10 18.11
C TRP A 272 14.57 -14.28 17.94
N LEU A 273 13.52 -14.15 17.14
CA LEU A 273 12.57 -15.22 16.87
C LEU A 273 13.23 -16.46 16.26
N GLN A 274 14.23 -16.28 15.36
CA GLN A 274 14.98 -17.42 14.81
C GLN A 274 15.74 -18.25 15.85
N SER A 275 16.06 -17.67 17.00
CA SER A 275 16.77 -18.37 18.08
C SER A 275 15.84 -19.09 19.06
N GLN A 276 14.52 -19.03 18.88
CA GLN A 276 13.56 -19.63 19.81
C GLN A 276 13.21 -21.06 19.39
N ASP A 277 13.33 -22.02 20.31
CA ASP A 277 13.06 -23.45 20.05
C ASP A 277 11.61 -23.74 19.62
N GLN A 278 10.66 -22.91 20.06
CA GLN A 278 9.23 -23.03 19.76
C GLN A 278 8.87 -22.49 18.36
N VAL A 279 9.75 -21.70 17.76
CA VAL A 279 9.56 -21.13 16.42
C VAL A 279 10.09 -22.12 15.38
N GLU A 280 9.24 -22.44 14.41
CA GLU A 280 9.58 -23.35 13.32
C GLU A 280 10.23 -22.60 12.16
N LYS A 281 9.69 -21.43 11.83
CA LYS A 281 10.14 -20.61 10.70
C LYS A 281 9.85 -19.13 10.93
N VAL A 282 10.74 -18.27 10.45
CA VAL A 282 10.55 -16.81 10.46
C VAL A 282 10.56 -16.31 9.03
N HIS A 283 9.55 -15.52 8.67
CA HIS A 283 9.39 -14.87 7.38
C HIS A 283 9.66 -13.37 7.56
N TYR A 284 10.84 -12.94 7.20
CA TYR A 284 11.23 -11.53 7.15
C TYR A 284 12.33 -11.30 6.13
N LEU A 285 12.09 -10.40 5.19
CA LEU A 285 13.00 -10.12 4.07
C LEU A 285 14.40 -9.66 4.49
N GLY A 286 14.54 -9.05 5.68
CA GLY A 286 15.82 -8.61 6.23
C GLY A 286 16.73 -9.75 6.72
N LEU A 287 16.23 -10.98 6.84
CA LEU A 287 17.03 -12.15 7.21
C LEU A 287 17.68 -12.76 5.98
N GLU A 288 18.98 -13.06 6.04
CA GLU A 288 19.70 -13.72 4.94
C GLU A 288 19.14 -15.13 4.62
N SER A 289 18.44 -15.75 5.57
CA SER A 289 17.77 -17.03 5.39
C SER A 289 16.45 -16.93 4.62
N HIS A 290 15.92 -15.73 4.38
CA HIS A 290 14.71 -15.58 3.56
C HIS A 290 15.05 -15.83 2.09
N PRO A 291 14.28 -16.66 1.35
CA PRO A 291 14.61 -17.03 -0.03
C PRO A 291 14.75 -15.81 -0.95
N ASP A 292 13.95 -14.77 -0.72
CA ASP A 292 13.92 -13.58 -1.57
C ASP A 292 14.81 -12.44 -1.05
N HIS A 293 15.64 -12.66 -0.01
CA HIS A 293 16.49 -11.62 0.59
C HIS A 293 17.41 -10.95 -0.43
N ALA A 294 18.05 -11.76 -1.28
CA ALA A 294 18.99 -11.26 -2.29
C ALA A 294 18.29 -10.36 -3.32
N LEU A 295 17.12 -10.77 -3.80
CA LEU A 295 16.30 -9.96 -4.72
C LEU A 295 15.81 -8.68 -4.03
N ALA A 296 15.28 -8.78 -2.82
CA ALA A 296 14.81 -7.63 -2.06
C ALA A 296 15.89 -6.54 -1.91
N LYS A 297 17.13 -6.92 -1.63
CA LYS A 297 18.28 -5.98 -1.55
C LYS A 297 18.56 -5.22 -2.84
N THR A 298 18.16 -5.73 -4.00
CA THR A 298 18.41 -5.03 -5.28
C THR A 298 17.37 -3.97 -5.58
N GLN A 299 16.16 -4.08 -5.03
CA GLN A 299 15.02 -3.20 -5.36
C GLN A 299 14.45 -2.42 -4.17
N GLN A 300 14.97 -2.66 -2.96
CA GLN A 300 14.48 -2.03 -1.72
C GLN A 300 15.63 -1.44 -0.92
N SER A 301 15.41 -0.29 -0.27
CA SER A 301 16.38 0.35 0.62
C SER A 301 16.24 -0.09 2.09
N GLY A 302 15.24 -0.92 2.39
CA GLY A 302 14.94 -1.51 3.69
C GLY A 302 13.80 -2.51 3.56
N PHE A 303 13.51 -3.26 4.62
CA PHE A 303 12.66 -4.45 4.54
C PHE A 303 11.29 -4.29 5.24
N GLY A 304 10.98 -3.08 5.74
CA GLY A 304 9.71 -2.75 6.38
C GLY A 304 9.53 -3.37 7.76
N GLY A 305 8.31 -3.22 8.29
CA GLY A 305 7.98 -3.60 9.67
C GLY A 305 7.11 -4.86 9.80
N ILE A 306 6.90 -5.66 8.75
CA ILE A 306 6.08 -6.88 8.82
C ILE A 306 6.99 -8.08 9.07
N VAL A 307 6.80 -8.74 10.22
CA VAL A 307 7.46 -9.99 10.59
C VAL A 307 6.39 -11.06 10.78
N SER A 308 6.52 -12.19 10.11
CA SER A 308 5.68 -13.35 10.35
C SER A 308 6.51 -14.54 10.80
N PHE A 309 5.94 -15.39 11.62
CA PHE A 309 6.62 -16.59 12.10
C PHE A 309 5.63 -17.71 12.37
N GLU A 310 6.11 -18.93 12.27
CA GLU A 310 5.33 -20.14 12.50
C GLU A 310 5.76 -20.78 13.83
N VAL A 311 4.79 -21.09 14.69
CA VAL A 311 5.03 -21.78 15.94
C VAL A 311 4.68 -23.26 15.84
N LYS A 312 5.47 -24.10 16.50
CA LYS A 312 5.20 -25.53 16.67
C LYS A 312 3.93 -25.72 17.49
N GLY A 313 3.01 -26.58 17.04
CA GLY A 313 1.74 -26.84 17.73
C GLY A 313 0.52 -26.17 17.10
N GLY A 314 0.68 -25.52 15.94
CA GLY A 314 -0.43 -25.00 15.14
C GLY A 314 -1.23 -23.89 15.83
N ARG A 315 -2.56 -23.87 15.59
CA ARG A 315 -3.46 -22.79 16.04
C ARG A 315 -3.46 -22.59 17.56
N GLU A 316 -3.45 -23.65 18.34
CA GLU A 316 -3.49 -23.55 19.81
C GLU A 316 -2.24 -22.85 20.34
N ALA A 317 -1.07 -23.21 19.82
CA ALA A 317 0.18 -22.56 20.18
C ALA A 317 0.22 -21.10 19.71
N ALA A 318 -0.23 -20.81 18.48
CA ALA A 318 -0.33 -19.44 17.96
C ALA A 318 -1.26 -18.58 18.82
N PHE A 319 -2.42 -19.09 19.21
CA PHE A 319 -3.35 -18.38 20.09
C PHE A 319 -2.78 -18.17 21.49
N LYS A 320 -2.05 -19.17 22.04
CA LYS A 320 -1.35 -19.02 23.33
C LYS A 320 -0.37 -17.85 23.29
N VAL A 321 0.46 -17.76 22.25
CA VAL A 321 1.41 -16.63 22.08
C VAL A 321 0.67 -15.29 21.98
N ILE A 322 -0.34 -15.19 21.12
CA ILE A 322 -1.09 -13.95 20.92
C ILE A 322 -1.79 -13.50 22.19
N ASN A 323 -2.46 -14.43 22.90
CA ASN A 323 -3.23 -14.11 24.10
C ASN A 323 -2.36 -13.79 25.33
N ALA A 324 -1.08 -14.15 25.32
CA ALA A 324 -0.16 -13.84 26.41
C ALA A 324 0.43 -12.43 26.33
N THR A 325 0.27 -11.74 25.18
CA THR A 325 0.79 -10.38 25.03
C THR A 325 -0.06 -9.36 25.79
N GLU A 326 0.59 -8.38 26.40
CA GLU A 326 -0.03 -7.30 27.18
C GLU A 326 0.21 -5.92 26.55
N ILE A 327 1.32 -5.75 25.82
CA ILE A 327 1.70 -4.51 25.16
C ILE A 327 1.20 -4.49 23.71
N LEU A 328 1.33 -5.63 23.01
CA LEU A 328 0.96 -5.72 21.61
C LEU A 328 -0.56 -5.66 21.42
N SER A 329 -1.00 -4.84 20.48
CA SER A 329 -2.43 -4.74 20.15
C SER A 329 -2.87 -5.93 19.28
N ILE A 330 -3.84 -6.70 19.74
CA ILE A 330 -4.44 -7.78 18.93
C ILE A 330 -5.39 -7.14 17.90
N THR A 331 -4.92 -6.96 16.69
CA THR A 331 -5.69 -6.38 15.58
C THR A 331 -5.13 -6.79 14.23
N ALA A 332 -5.99 -6.86 13.22
CA ALA A 332 -5.61 -7.14 11.84
C ALA A 332 -4.96 -5.94 11.11
N ASN A 333 -4.93 -4.75 11.72
CA ASN A 333 -4.28 -3.56 11.14
C ASN A 333 -2.75 -3.73 11.07
N LEU A 334 -2.08 -2.84 10.35
CA LEU A 334 -0.62 -2.78 10.21
C LEU A 334 -0.17 -1.35 9.94
N GLY A 335 1.12 -1.08 10.14
CA GLY A 335 1.72 0.21 9.79
C GLY A 335 1.48 1.31 10.82
N ASP A 336 1.18 0.95 12.07
CA ASP A 336 1.01 1.87 13.20
C ASP A 336 2.33 2.04 13.98
N THR A 337 2.46 3.13 14.73
CA THR A 337 3.50 3.29 15.74
C THR A 337 3.41 2.24 16.86
N LYS A 338 2.23 1.70 17.10
CA LYS A 338 1.99 0.60 18.03
C LYS A 338 2.18 -0.74 17.33
N THR A 339 2.92 -1.64 17.97
CA THR A 339 3.06 -3.01 17.50
C THR A 339 1.72 -3.74 17.54
N THR A 340 1.36 -4.37 16.43
CA THR A 340 0.15 -5.17 16.32
C THR A 340 0.48 -6.64 16.06
N ILE A 341 -0.35 -7.55 16.58
CA ILE A 341 -0.22 -8.99 16.42
C ILE A 341 -1.54 -9.59 15.95
N THR A 342 -1.48 -10.58 15.06
CA THR A 342 -2.69 -11.28 14.58
C THR A 342 -2.36 -12.69 14.11
N HIS A 343 -3.40 -13.55 14.04
CA HIS A 343 -3.35 -14.88 13.45
C HIS A 343 -3.96 -14.82 12.03
N PRO A 344 -3.15 -14.82 10.96
CA PRO A 344 -3.64 -14.61 9.59
C PRO A 344 -4.72 -15.62 9.17
N ALA A 345 -4.55 -16.90 9.48
CA ALA A 345 -5.47 -17.96 9.05
C ALA A 345 -6.91 -17.79 9.56
N SER A 346 -7.12 -17.12 10.70
CA SER A 346 -8.46 -16.85 11.26
C SER A 346 -8.93 -15.41 11.12
N THR A 347 -8.09 -14.49 10.62
CA THR A 347 -8.41 -13.06 10.51
C THR A 347 -8.26 -12.54 9.07
N THR A 348 -7.10 -12.06 8.68
CA THR A 348 -6.87 -11.41 7.37
C THR A 348 -7.09 -12.35 6.18
N HIS A 349 -6.89 -13.65 6.36
CA HIS A 349 -7.08 -14.71 5.38
C HIS A 349 -8.20 -15.69 5.77
N GLY A 350 -8.98 -15.36 6.80
CA GLY A 350 -10.03 -16.23 7.32
C GLY A 350 -11.21 -16.50 6.36
N ARG A 351 -11.32 -15.73 5.28
CA ARG A 351 -12.33 -15.92 4.23
C ARG A 351 -11.88 -16.84 3.09
N LEU A 352 -10.61 -17.17 3.05
CA LEU A 352 -10.06 -18.12 2.08
C LEU A 352 -10.48 -19.54 2.46
N THR A 353 -10.70 -20.38 1.47
CA THR A 353 -10.84 -21.82 1.65
C THR A 353 -9.54 -22.43 2.16
N ASP A 354 -9.60 -23.66 2.67
CA ASP A 354 -8.39 -24.34 3.17
C ASP A 354 -7.39 -24.60 2.03
N ASP A 355 -7.87 -24.90 0.83
CA ASP A 355 -7.02 -25.07 -0.37
C ASP A 355 -6.33 -23.74 -0.74
N GLU A 356 -7.05 -22.62 -0.72
CA GLU A 356 -6.48 -21.29 -0.99
C GLU A 356 -5.44 -20.88 0.06
N LYS A 357 -5.71 -21.17 1.35
CA LYS A 357 -4.73 -20.94 2.42
C LYS A 357 -3.47 -21.79 2.23
N GLN A 358 -3.63 -23.06 1.86
CA GLN A 358 -2.51 -23.94 1.57
C GLN A 358 -1.67 -23.44 0.40
N GLN A 359 -2.32 -23.02 -0.70
CA GLN A 359 -1.64 -22.43 -1.86
C GLN A 359 -0.92 -21.12 -1.53
N ALA A 360 -1.44 -20.34 -0.57
CA ALA A 360 -0.84 -19.10 -0.09
C ALA A 360 0.18 -19.33 1.05
N ASN A 361 0.45 -20.59 1.46
CA ASN A 361 1.30 -20.96 2.59
C ASN A 361 0.86 -20.30 3.92
N ILE A 362 -0.44 -20.12 4.11
CA ILE A 362 -1.03 -19.60 5.37
C ILE A 362 -1.34 -20.78 6.30
N THR A 363 -0.40 -21.10 7.18
CA THR A 363 -0.52 -22.22 8.11
C THR A 363 -1.30 -21.85 9.37
N GLU A 364 -1.76 -22.86 10.10
CA GLU A 364 -2.44 -22.67 11.38
C GLU A 364 -1.50 -22.24 12.54
N GLY A 365 -0.20 -22.40 12.37
CA GLY A 365 0.81 -21.91 13.32
C GLY A 365 1.33 -20.50 13.02
N LEU A 366 0.86 -19.87 11.92
CA LEU A 366 1.36 -18.59 11.45
C LEU A 366 0.85 -17.43 12.30
N ILE A 367 1.77 -16.62 12.79
CA ILE A 367 1.53 -15.36 13.49
C ILE A 367 2.15 -14.24 12.68
N ARG A 368 1.43 -13.11 12.48
CA ARG A 368 1.97 -11.88 11.87
C ARG A 368 2.06 -10.79 12.91
N ILE A 369 3.22 -10.15 12.96
CA ILE A 369 3.46 -8.92 13.72
C ILE A 369 3.71 -7.78 12.74
N SER A 370 3.03 -6.65 12.93
CA SER A 370 3.43 -5.37 12.38
C SER A 370 4.17 -4.61 13.46
N VAL A 371 5.50 -4.60 13.36
CA VAL A 371 6.38 -4.07 14.39
C VAL A 371 6.27 -2.56 14.43
N GLY A 372 6.00 -2.01 15.60
CA GLY A 372 5.85 -0.58 15.86
C GLY A 372 7.17 0.12 16.21
N LEU A 373 7.03 1.22 16.93
CA LEU A 373 8.13 2.11 17.32
C LEU A 373 8.46 2.05 18.82
N GLU A 374 7.86 1.11 19.54
CA GLU A 374 8.20 0.83 20.94
C GLU A 374 9.64 0.32 21.04
N SER A 375 10.20 0.29 22.26
CA SER A 375 11.44 -0.44 22.51
C SER A 375 11.27 -1.88 22.05
N VAL A 376 12.10 -2.33 21.14
CA VAL A 376 12.02 -3.70 20.61
C VAL A 376 12.26 -4.75 21.71
N ASP A 377 13.04 -4.42 22.74
CA ASP A 377 13.29 -5.31 23.87
C ASP A 377 11.99 -5.53 24.69
N ASP A 378 11.16 -4.51 24.85
CA ASP A 378 9.86 -4.64 25.48
C ASP A 378 8.90 -5.49 24.65
N VAL A 379 8.90 -5.32 23.31
CA VAL A 379 8.14 -6.17 22.39
C VAL A 379 8.58 -7.63 22.46
N ILE A 380 9.88 -7.88 22.47
CA ILE A 380 10.47 -9.22 22.64
C ILE A 380 10.05 -9.84 23.98
N ASN A 381 10.18 -9.10 25.08
CA ASN A 381 9.79 -9.56 26.41
C ASN A 381 8.29 -9.89 26.47
N ASP A 382 7.45 -9.12 25.78
CA ASP A 382 6.00 -9.36 25.77
C ASP A 382 5.64 -10.64 25.01
N ILE A 383 6.25 -10.86 23.83
CA ILE A 383 6.02 -12.08 23.03
C ILE A 383 6.55 -13.33 23.76
N SER A 384 7.67 -13.21 24.47
CA SER A 384 8.30 -14.34 25.17
C SER A 384 7.42 -14.98 26.25
N LYS A 385 6.42 -14.24 26.77
CA LYS A 385 5.46 -14.76 27.77
C LYS A 385 4.62 -15.93 27.23
N GLY A 386 4.42 -15.99 25.91
CA GLY A 386 3.58 -16.99 25.27
C GLY A 386 4.34 -18.11 24.55
N LEU A 387 5.62 -17.88 24.21
CA LEU A 387 6.52 -18.86 23.60
C LEU A 387 7.09 -19.88 24.61
#